data_25559245ef716b027c95491f1964c7be
#
_entry.id   25559245ef716b027c95491f1964c7be
#
_cell.length_a   1.000
_cell.length_b   1.000
_cell.length_c   1.000
_cell.angle_alpha   90.00
_cell.angle_beta   90.00
_cell.angle_gamma   90.00
#
_symmetry.space_group_name_H-M   'P 1'
#
loop_
_entity.id
_entity.type
_entity.pdbx_description
1 polymer ?
#
loop_
_entity_poly.entity_id
_entity_poly.type
_entity_poly.pdbx_seq_one_letter_code
_entity_poly.pdbx_strand_id
1 'polypeptide(L)'
;MLDNFLKDLAEVVNIDCGTANAAGVTEVAKIMKRHFDELGFATELVDLGPKVGNGLFATNKPDATHYDVLLNGHLDTVFPDGTAAARPMSIEGDHVKGPGCGDCKSGVLAILYGLKYARKEDLDRLAIAVCLNPDEETSSTCSRDWIASLAKKSTRALVFEAARPQGQIVRARKGRSVWNVTFHGVASHAGNNPADGRSAILAACKFSLEVSKLQDLEGTGVSVNVGVIKGGTVANTVADTCSISIDTRRWNDQDGDKLDADIAALAAQNWGDGITVEAVRASCSPAMPFTEESKKLAQTIEEACRLEGFEATWVDAGGGSDANRIAQVGIPVIDGVGPAGGCFHSDREYMRIDTIEERVRMLSRIFSLL
;
A
#
# COMPACT_ATOMS: atom_id res chain seq x y z
N MET A 1 -9.17 24.03 -15.21
CA MET A 1 -9.06 22.68 -14.69
C MET A 1 -8.56 22.73 -13.25
N LEU A 2 -7.40 23.31 -12.98
CA LEU A 2 -6.74 23.32 -11.68
C LEU A 2 -7.62 23.85 -10.53
N ASP A 3 -8.25 25.02 -10.67
CA ASP A 3 -9.10 25.60 -9.61
C ASP A 3 -10.27 24.69 -9.21
N ASN A 4 -10.89 24.02 -10.20
CA ASN A 4 -11.96 23.06 -9.90
C ASN A 4 -11.43 21.82 -9.20
N PHE A 5 -10.26 21.30 -9.62
CA PHE A 5 -9.61 20.17 -8.95
C PHE A 5 -9.31 20.50 -7.48
N LEU A 6 -8.73 21.66 -7.21
CA LEU A 6 -8.41 22.10 -5.84
C LEU A 6 -9.66 22.31 -4.99
N LYS A 7 -10.75 22.79 -5.59
CA LYS A 7 -12.05 22.93 -4.91
C LYS A 7 -12.62 21.56 -4.54
N ASP A 8 -12.66 20.63 -5.49
CA ASP A 8 -13.19 19.28 -5.26
C ASP A 8 -12.30 18.50 -4.29
N LEU A 9 -10.96 18.72 -4.33
CA LEU A 9 -10.02 18.14 -3.37
C LEU A 9 -10.29 18.64 -1.94
N ALA A 10 -10.58 19.95 -1.77
CA ALA A 10 -10.90 20.51 -0.47
C ALA A 10 -12.17 19.88 0.13
N GLU A 11 -13.14 19.51 -0.71
CA GLU A 11 -14.37 18.86 -0.24
C GLU A 11 -14.09 17.52 0.46
N VAL A 12 -13.11 16.73 -0.05
CA VAL A 12 -12.77 15.42 0.52
C VAL A 12 -11.65 15.48 1.56
N VAL A 13 -10.68 16.41 1.43
CA VAL A 13 -9.57 16.54 2.40
C VAL A 13 -10.09 17.04 3.77
N ASN A 14 -11.12 17.89 3.78
CA ASN A 14 -11.69 18.47 5.00
C ASN A 14 -12.67 17.51 5.73
N ILE A 15 -12.67 16.23 5.39
CA ILE A 15 -13.44 15.19 6.09
C ILE A 15 -12.46 14.25 6.82
N ASP A 16 -12.71 14.03 8.12
CA ASP A 16 -12.03 12.99 8.87
C ASP A 16 -12.47 11.62 8.36
N CYS A 17 -11.55 10.88 7.76
CA CYS A 17 -11.80 9.58 7.16
C CYS A 17 -10.67 8.57 7.46
N GLY A 18 -10.14 8.58 8.69
CA GLY A 18 -9.29 7.48 9.15
C GLY A 18 -10.01 6.15 8.96
N THR A 19 -9.29 5.05 8.66
CA THR A 19 -9.92 3.74 8.36
C THR A 19 -10.94 3.32 9.41
N ALA A 20 -10.70 3.63 10.69
CA ALA A 20 -11.63 3.33 11.79
C ALA A 20 -12.89 4.19 11.79
N ASN A 21 -12.90 5.34 11.09
CA ASN A 21 -14.06 6.20 10.91
C ASN A 21 -14.87 5.79 9.69
N ALA A 22 -15.60 4.69 9.79
CA ALA A 22 -16.41 4.15 8.69
C ALA A 22 -17.43 5.16 8.13
N ALA A 23 -17.95 6.06 8.96
CA ALA A 23 -18.90 7.09 8.55
C ALA A 23 -18.22 8.16 7.68
N GLY A 24 -17.04 8.64 8.07
CA GLY A 24 -16.27 9.61 7.32
C GLY A 24 -15.78 9.05 5.98
N VAL A 25 -15.25 7.81 5.96
CA VAL A 25 -14.87 7.14 4.70
C VAL A 25 -16.07 6.99 3.78
N THR A 26 -17.24 6.58 4.31
CA THR A 26 -18.48 6.46 3.53
C THR A 26 -18.94 7.80 2.98
N GLU A 27 -18.73 8.92 3.71
CA GLU A 27 -19.07 10.25 3.21
C GLU A 27 -18.18 10.67 2.04
N VAL A 28 -16.86 10.41 2.12
CA VAL A 28 -15.94 10.60 0.99
C VAL A 28 -16.38 9.75 -0.21
N ALA A 29 -16.76 8.47 0.01
CA ALA A 29 -17.28 7.60 -1.05
C ALA A 29 -18.53 8.17 -1.73
N LYS A 30 -19.47 8.76 -0.97
CA LYS A 30 -20.68 9.40 -1.51
C LYS A 30 -20.39 10.65 -2.34
N ILE A 31 -19.42 11.46 -1.90
CA ILE A 31 -18.97 12.63 -2.66
C ILE A 31 -18.39 12.16 -3.99
N MET A 32 -17.49 11.20 -3.96
CA MET A 32 -16.91 10.66 -5.20
C MET A 32 -17.95 10.00 -6.08
N LYS A 33 -18.91 9.27 -5.49
CA LYS A 33 -20.05 8.71 -6.23
C LYS A 33 -20.80 9.80 -7.01
N ARG A 34 -21.15 10.92 -6.37
CA ARG A 34 -21.82 12.06 -7.03
C ARG A 34 -21.01 12.54 -8.24
N HIS A 35 -19.70 12.72 -8.09
CA HIS A 35 -18.84 13.16 -9.19
C HIS A 35 -18.78 12.16 -10.36
N PHE A 36 -18.73 10.85 -10.09
CA PHE A 36 -18.76 9.83 -11.14
C PHE A 36 -20.15 9.70 -11.78
N ASP A 37 -21.23 9.86 -11.01
CA ASP A 37 -22.60 9.92 -11.55
C ASP A 37 -22.75 11.10 -12.54
N GLU A 38 -22.22 12.29 -12.21
CA GLU A 38 -22.21 13.47 -13.08
C GLU A 38 -21.39 13.25 -14.37
N LEU A 39 -20.39 12.36 -14.37
CA LEU A 39 -19.68 11.93 -15.58
C LEU A 39 -20.43 10.88 -16.39
N GLY A 40 -21.58 10.39 -15.90
CA GLY A 40 -22.39 9.36 -16.57
C GLY A 40 -21.87 7.93 -16.35
N PHE A 41 -21.01 7.70 -15.35
CA PHE A 41 -20.59 6.37 -14.93
C PHE A 41 -21.71 5.69 -14.12
N ALA A 42 -21.88 4.39 -14.30
CA ALA A 42 -22.67 3.57 -13.39
C ALA A 42 -21.85 3.36 -12.09
N THR A 43 -22.46 3.66 -10.95
CA THR A 43 -21.75 3.67 -9.66
C THR A 43 -22.48 2.83 -8.61
N GLU A 44 -21.71 2.22 -7.72
CA GLU A 44 -22.19 1.43 -6.59
C GLU A 44 -21.36 1.73 -5.33
N LEU A 45 -22.03 2.00 -4.20
CA LEU A 45 -21.39 1.98 -2.88
C LEU A 45 -21.33 0.53 -2.41
N VAL A 46 -20.11 0.02 -2.26
CA VAL A 46 -19.86 -1.39 -1.92
C VAL A 46 -19.72 -1.53 -0.41
N ASP A 47 -20.64 -2.29 0.18
CA ASP A 47 -20.58 -2.65 1.60
C ASP A 47 -19.56 -3.78 1.81
N LEU A 48 -18.50 -3.49 2.55
CA LEU A 48 -17.41 -4.42 2.87
C LEU A 48 -17.42 -4.86 4.34
N GLY A 49 -18.57 -4.65 5.01
CA GLY A 49 -18.82 -5.08 6.37
C GLY A 49 -18.65 -3.97 7.41
N PRO A 50 -19.01 -4.26 8.67
CA PRO A 50 -19.21 -3.25 9.72
C PRO A 50 -17.91 -2.61 10.26
N LYS A 51 -16.74 -3.08 9.84
CA LYS A 51 -15.44 -2.60 10.35
C LYS A 51 -14.86 -1.46 9.55
N VAL A 52 -15.38 -1.18 8.36
CA VAL A 52 -14.86 -0.17 7.43
C VAL A 52 -16.02 0.60 6.81
N GLY A 53 -15.71 1.74 6.19
CA GLY A 53 -16.70 2.47 5.38
C GLY A 53 -17.01 1.75 4.06
N ASN A 54 -17.93 2.32 3.29
CA ASN A 54 -18.23 1.80 1.97
C ASN A 54 -17.09 2.12 1.00
N GLY A 55 -16.74 1.14 0.14
CA GLY A 55 -15.99 1.40 -1.06
C GLY A 55 -16.87 2.00 -2.17
N LEU A 56 -16.25 2.48 -3.24
CA LEU A 56 -16.95 2.94 -4.44
C LEU A 56 -16.46 2.16 -5.66
N PHE A 57 -17.38 1.51 -6.33
CA PHE A 57 -17.20 1.00 -7.69
C PHE A 57 -17.82 1.97 -8.70
N ALA A 58 -17.11 2.24 -9.81
CA ALA A 58 -17.67 2.98 -10.93
C ALA A 58 -17.21 2.39 -12.28
N THR A 59 -18.06 2.43 -13.29
CA THR A 59 -17.73 1.97 -14.64
C THR A 59 -18.51 2.74 -15.71
N ASN A 60 -17.88 2.94 -16.86
CA ASN A 60 -18.56 3.50 -18.06
C ASN A 60 -19.31 2.42 -18.87
N LYS A 61 -19.14 1.14 -18.54
CA LYS A 61 -19.76 -0.01 -19.22
C LYS A 61 -20.38 -0.96 -18.19
N PRO A 62 -21.60 -0.69 -17.70
CA PRO A 62 -22.23 -1.47 -16.63
C PRO A 62 -22.46 -2.94 -16.98
N ASP A 63 -22.63 -3.26 -18.27
CA ASP A 63 -22.83 -4.64 -18.74
C ASP A 63 -21.52 -5.37 -19.09
N ALA A 64 -20.35 -4.73 -18.91
CA ALA A 64 -19.08 -5.36 -19.22
C ALA A 64 -18.76 -6.48 -18.21
N THR A 65 -18.33 -7.62 -18.73
CA THR A 65 -17.83 -8.76 -17.93
C THR A 65 -16.31 -8.72 -17.78
N HIS A 66 -15.64 -7.86 -18.56
CA HIS A 66 -14.20 -7.65 -18.57
C HIS A 66 -13.88 -6.18 -18.82
N TYR A 67 -12.82 -5.66 -18.20
CA TYR A 67 -12.38 -4.27 -18.29
C TYR A 67 -11.02 -4.17 -18.96
N ASP A 68 -10.83 -3.16 -19.80
CA ASP A 68 -9.54 -2.86 -20.42
C ASP A 68 -8.55 -2.33 -19.41
N VAL A 69 -9.02 -1.57 -18.41
CA VAL A 69 -8.20 -1.02 -17.33
C VAL A 69 -8.99 -0.89 -16.03
N LEU A 70 -8.34 -1.27 -14.94
CA LEU A 70 -8.75 -0.98 -13.56
C LEU A 70 -7.98 0.24 -13.06
N LEU A 71 -8.69 1.27 -12.60
CA LEU A 71 -8.15 2.43 -11.91
C LEU A 71 -8.45 2.26 -10.42
N ASN A 72 -7.40 2.21 -9.59
CA ASN A 72 -7.55 1.99 -8.16
C ASN A 72 -6.97 3.16 -7.36
N GLY A 73 -7.60 3.48 -6.27
CA GLY A 73 -7.16 4.39 -5.22
C GLY A 73 -7.93 4.11 -3.94
N HIS A 74 -7.57 4.74 -2.83
CA HIS A 74 -8.25 4.54 -1.56
C HIS A 74 -8.87 5.83 -1.00
N LEU A 75 -9.86 5.65 -0.10
CA LEU A 75 -10.68 6.73 0.45
C LEU A 75 -10.30 7.08 1.90
N ASP A 76 -9.68 6.13 2.59
CA ASP A 76 -9.27 6.24 3.98
C ASP A 76 -7.92 6.95 4.15
N THR A 77 -7.59 7.28 5.39
CA THR A 77 -6.31 7.85 5.81
C THR A 77 -5.86 7.23 7.14
N VAL A 78 -4.59 7.45 7.52
CA VAL A 78 -4.06 7.07 8.85
C VAL A 78 -4.47 8.03 9.98
N PHE A 79 -5.09 9.16 9.66
CA PHE A 79 -5.29 10.24 10.63
C PHE A 79 -6.50 10.02 11.53
N PRO A 80 -6.39 10.33 12.84
CA PRO A 80 -7.51 10.23 13.77
C PRO A 80 -8.54 11.35 13.54
N ASP A 81 -9.75 11.13 14.07
CA ASP A 81 -10.82 12.13 14.06
C ASP A 81 -10.39 13.44 14.70
N GLY A 82 -10.89 14.56 14.16
CA GLY A 82 -10.54 15.91 14.53
C GLY A 82 -9.34 16.48 13.76
N THR A 83 -8.62 15.65 13.00
CA THR A 83 -7.45 16.11 12.24
C THR A 83 -7.84 17.08 11.13
N ALA A 84 -8.93 16.82 10.39
CA ALA A 84 -9.38 17.69 9.32
C ALA A 84 -9.80 19.08 9.84
N ALA A 85 -10.42 19.16 11.03
CA ALA A 85 -10.76 20.42 11.68
C ALA A 85 -9.52 21.18 12.22
N ALA A 86 -8.56 20.46 12.78
CA ALA A 86 -7.32 21.03 13.33
C ALA A 86 -6.33 21.49 12.24
N ARG A 87 -6.36 20.79 11.08
CA ARG A 87 -5.44 20.98 9.97
C ARG A 87 -6.19 20.89 8.63
N PRO A 88 -7.13 21.83 8.36
CA PRO A 88 -7.90 21.80 7.12
C PRO A 88 -6.99 21.99 5.91
N MET A 89 -7.48 21.63 4.73
CA MET A 89 -6.76 21.84 3.50
C MET A 89 -6.31 23.31 3.38
N SER A 90 -5.03 23.50 3.10
CA SER A 90 -4.42 24.79 2.83
C SER A 90 -3.47 24.73 1.64
N ILE A 91 -3.19 25.89 1.05
CA ILE A 91 -2.21 26.03 -0.01
C ILE A 91 -1.05 26.90 0.50
N GLU A 92 0.17 26.37 0.47
CA GLU A 92 1.39 27.05 0.87
C GLU A 92 2.40 26.97 -0.28
N GLY A 93 2.54 28.08 -1.01
CA GLY A 93 3.37 28.13 -2.22
C GLY A 93 2.82 27.22 -3.31
N ASP A 94 3.61 26.24 -3.72
CA ASP A 94 3.27 25.22 -4.72
C ASP A 94 2.75 23.89 -4.10
N HIS A 95 2.48 23.89 -2.81
CA HIS A 95 2.02 22.73 -2.08
C HIS A 95 0.59 22.87 -1.56
N VAL A 96 -0.20 21.82 -1.72
CA VAL A 96 -1.42 21.57 -0.93
C VAL A 96 -1.03 20.81 0.33
N LYS A 97 -1.55 21.22 1.47
CA LYS A 97 -1.42 20.53 2.76
C LYS A 97 -2.79 20.16 3.32
N GLY A 98 -2.87 19.10 4.08
CA GLY A 98 -4.08 18.59 4.70
C GLY A 98 -4.05 17.07 4.82
N PRO A 99 -4.90 16.46 5.67
CA PRO A 99 -4.87 15.01 5.90
C PRO A 99 -5.29 14.21 4.66
N GLY A 100 -4.39 13.37 4.16
CA GLY A 100 -4.63 12.55 2.98
C GLY A 100 -4.64 13.35 1.67
N CYS A 101 -4.13 14.60 1.65
CA CYS A 101 -4.08 15.40 0.41
C CYS A 101 -3.20 14.75 -0.65
N GLY A 102 -2.13 14.06 -0.26
CA GLY A 102 -1.27 13.27 -1.13
C GLY A 102 -1.67 11.80 -1.12
N ASP A 103 -1.94 11.25 0.03
CA ASP A 103 -2.19 9.83 0.30
C ASP A 103 -3.65 9.57 0.72
N CYS A 104 -4.59 9.19 -0.20
CA CYS A 104 -4.34 9.25 -1.66
C CYS A 104 -5.47 10.04 -2.37
N LYS A 105 -6.10 11.05 -1.65
CA LYS A 105 -7.27 11.81 -2.15
C LYS A 105 -6.99 12.56 -3.44
N SER A 106 -5.78 13.11 -3.63
CA SER A 106 -5.40 13.72 -4.90
C SER A 106 -5.29 12.70 -6.05
N GLY A 107 -4.87 11.47 -5.75
CA GLY A 107 -4.87 10.38 -6.71
C GLY A 107 -6.27 10.00 -7.14
N VAL A 108 -7.20 9.90 -6.19
CA VAL A 108 -8.64 9.67 -6.46
C VAL A 108 -9.22 10.75 -7.35
N LEU A 109 -8.91 12.02 -7.09
CA LEU A 109 -9.32 13.14 -7.94
C LEU A 109 -8.63 13.10 -9.31
N ALA A 110 -7.38 12.65 -9.41
CA ALA A 110 -6.70 12.51 -10.70
C ALA A 110 -7.37 11.45 -11.58
N ILE A 111 -7.90 10.36 -11.01
CA ILE A 111 -8.76 9.41 -11.74
C ILE A 111 -9.99 10.14 -12.33
N LEU A 112 -10.75 10.83 -11.47
CA LEU A 112 -11.96 11.54 -11.88
C LEU A 112 -11.69 12.55 -13.01
N TYR A 113 -10.65 13.37 -12.83
CA TYR A 113 -10.33 14.42 -13.79
C TYR A 113 -9.69 13.85 -15.07
N GLY A 114 -8.90 12.80 -14.99
CA GLY A 114 -8.38 12.10 -16.17
C GLY A 114 -9.49 11.55 -17.05
N LEU A 115 -10.54 11.00 -16.44
CA LEU A 115 -11.75 10.56 -17.16
C LEU A 115 -12.57 11.73 -17.71
N LYS A 116 -12.72 12.81 -16.94
CA LYS A 116 -13.46 14.01 -17.35
C LYS A 116 -12.83 14.71 -18.57
N TYR A 117 -11.52 14.65 -18.71
CA TYR A 117 -10.77 15.27 -19.80
C TYR A 117 -10.36 14.29 -20.91
N ALA A 118 -10.68 13.00 -20.77
CA ALA A 118 -10.50 12.01 -21.82
C ALA A 118 -11.42 12.30 -23.02
N ARG A 119 -10.97 11.91 -24.21
CA ARG A 119 -11.79 12.03 -25.40
C ARG A 119 -12.97 11.05 -25.32
N LYS A 120 -14.14 11.53 -25.71
CA LYS A 120 -15.36 10.69 -25.68
C LYS A 120 -15.19 9.38 -26.46
N GLU A 121 -14.53 9.43 -27.61
CA GLU A 121 -14.26 8.26 -28.45
C GLU A 121 -13.44 7.18 -27.75
N ASP A 122 -12.49 7.58 -26.89
CA ASP A 122 -11.68 6.63 -26.10
C ASP A 122 -12.53 5.98 -25.01
N LEU A 123 -13.35 6.78 -24.31
CA LEU A 123 -14.28 6.25 -23.31
C LEU A 123 -15.38 5.38 -23.92
N ASP A 124 -15.84 5.68 -25.14
CA ASP A 124 -16.82 4.87 -25.85
C ASP A 124 -16.23 3.50 -26.27
N ARG A 125 -14.93 3.44 -26.56
CA ARG A 125 -14.21 2.24 -26.99
C ARG A 125 -13.79 1.34 -25.83
N LEU A 126 -13.35 1.91 -24.73
CA LEU A 126 -12.79 1.18 -23.59
C LEU A 126 -13.84 0.83 -22.54
N ALA A 127 -13.69 -0.32 -21.92
CA ALA A 127 -14.38 -0.67 -20.69
C ALA A 127 -13.46 -0.35 -19.50
N ILE A 128 -13.86 0.61 -18.68
CA ILE A 128 -13.07 1.13 -17.55
C ILE A 128 -13.77 0.77 -16.25
N ALA A 129 -13.01 0.19 -15.31
CA ALA A 129 -13.42 -0.01 -13.94
C ALA A 129 -12.64 0.94 -13.01
N VAL A 130 -13.34 1.56 -12.07
CA VAL A 130 -12.78 2.35 -10.98
C VAL A 130 -13.11 1.64 -9.67
N CYS A 131 -12.10 1.41 -8.84
CA CYS A 131 -12.19 0.80 -7.52
C CYS A 131 -11.57 1.76 -6.50
N LEU A 132 -12.39 2.35 -5.64
CA LEU A 132 -11.95 3.18 -4.53
C LEU A 132 -12.27 2.45 -3.23
N ASN A 133 -11.26 1.88 -2.59
CA ASN A 133 -11.42 1.06 -1.40
C ASN A 133 -11.31 1.87 -0.10
N PRO A 134 -11.92 1.38 1.01
CA PRO A 134 -12.07 2.15 2.24
C PRO A 134 -11.03 1.83 3.32
N ASP A 135 -10.04 0.96 3.08
CA ASP A 135 -9.21 0.37 4.14
C ASP A 135 -7.77 0.02 3.71
N GLU A 136 -7.19 0.78 2.76
CA GLU A 136 -5.80 0.57 2.32
C GLU A 136 -4.83 0.69 3.47
N GLU A 137 -4.99 1.69 4.32
CA GLU A 137 -4.11 2.03 5.44
C GLU A 137 -4.05 0.95 6.54
N THR A 138 -4.99 0.00 6.47
CA THR A 138 -5.00 -1.23 7.29
C THR A 138 -4.76 -2.49 6.46
N SER A 139 -4.05 -2.34 5.32
CA SER A 139 -3.66 -3.42 4.40
C SER A 139 -4.84 -4.08 3.68
N SER A 140 -5.89 -3.31 3.38
CA SER A 140 -7.08 -3.73 2.61
C SER A 140 -7.70 -5.03 3.14
N THR A 141 -7.76 -5.15 4.47
CA THR A 141 -8.15 -6.41 5.13
C THR A 141 -9.58 -6.82 4.77
N CYS A 142 -10.47 -5.85 4.56
CA CYS A 142 -11.86 -6.06 4.18
C CYS A 142 -12.05 -5.99 2.65
N SER A 143 -11.31 -5.14 1.94
CA SER A 143 -11.50 -4.89 0.50
C SER A 143 -10.65 -5.77 -0.43
N ARG A 144 -9.62 -6.45 0.05
CA ARG A 144 -8.66 -7.20 -0.78
C ARG A 144 -9.31 -8.22 -1.74
N ASP A 145 -10.34 -8.94 -1.30
CA ASP A 145 -11.00 -9.93 -2.14
C ASP A 145 -11.86 -9.26 -3.22
N TRP A 146 -12.44 -8.11 -2.92
CA TRP A 146 -13.16 -7.27 -3.87
C TRP A 146 -12.20 -6.70 -4.91
N ILE A 147 -11.09 -6.08 -4.50
CA ILE A 147 -10.03 -5.57 -5.40
C ILE A 147 -9.54 -6.71 -6.31
N ALA A 148 -9.20 -7.86 -5.74
CA ALA A 148 -8.74 -9.03 -6.51
C ALA A 148 -9.81 -9.53 -7.51
N SER A 149 -11.09 -9.46 -7.17
CA SER A 149 -12.19 -9.85 -8.05
C SER A 149 -12.31 -8.94 -9.27
N LEU A 150 -12.11 -7.63 -9.09
CA LEU A 150 -12.09 -6.64 -10.17
C LEU A 150 -10.81 -6.78 -11.03
N ALA A 151 -9.67 -6.98 -10.39
CA ALA A 151 -8.41 -7.21 -11.08
C ALA A 151 -8.46 -8.44 -12.00
N LYS A 152 -9.07 -9.56 -11.55
CA LYS A 152 -9.30 -10.77 -12.37
C LYS A 152 -10.16 -10.52 -13.62
N LYS A 153 -10.98 -9.50 -13.60
CA LYS A 153 -11.83 -9.07 -14.72
C LYS A 153 -11.19 -7.94 -15.54
N SER A 154 -9.91 -7.62 -15.31
CA SER A 154 -9.25 -6.50 -15.95
C SER A 154 -7.99 -6.94 -16.68
N THR A 155 -7.69 -6.28 -17.79
CA THR A 155 -6.48 -6.55 -18.60
C THR A 155 -5.23 -5.98 -17.92
N ARG A 156 -5.35 -4.84 -17.24
CA ARG A 156 -4.28 -4.09 -16.58
C ARG A 156 -4.81 -3.19 -15.49
N ALA A 157 -3.92 -2.67 -14.64
CA ALA A 157 -4.31 -1.73 -13.61
C ALA A 157 -3.34 -0.55 -13.46
N LEU A 158 -3.88 0.59 -13.06
CA LEU A 158 -3.16 1.78 -12.62
C LEU A 158 -3.61 2.10 -11.19
N VAL A 159 -2.66 2.21 -10.26
CA VAL A 159 -2.94 2.49 -8.86
C VAL A 159 -2.50 3.93 -8.56
N PHE A 160 -3.43 4.73 -8.06
CA PHE A 160 -3.27 6.17 -7.94
C PHE A 160 -2.75 6.60 -6.57
N GLU A 161 -1.84 5.79 -6.00
CA GLU A 161 -0.98 6.27 -4.93
C GLU A 161 -0.21 7.52 -5.38
N ALA A 162 0.25 8.32 -4.41
CA ALA A 162 1.06 9.48 -4.72
C ALA A 162 2.37 9.09 -5.43
N ALA A 163 2.71 9.81 -6.48
CA ALA A 163 4.07 9.78 -7.01
C ALA A 163 5.07 10.27 -5.96
N ARG A 164 6.33 9.86 -6.10
CA ARG A 164 7.40 10.29 -5.18
C ARG A 164 7.66 11.79 -5.32
N PRO A 165 8.33 12.44 -4.34
CA PRO A 165 8.49 13.90 -4.31
C PRO A 165 9.03 14.54 -5.60
N GLN A 166 9.85 13.81 -6.36
CA GLN A 166 10.37 14.27 -7.65
C GLN A 166 9.49 13.88 -8.85
N GLY A 167 8.26 13.37 -8.60
CA GLY A 167 7.33 12.96 -9.65
C GLY A 167 7.54 11.53 -10.18
N GLN A 168 8.43 10.73 -9.54
CA GLN A 168 8.68 9.36 -10.01
C GLN A 168 7.46 8.46 -9.76
N ILE A 169 7.10 7.71 -10.79
CA ILE A 169 6.08 6.67 -10.81
C ILE A 169 6.69 5.36 -10.26
N VAL A 170 5.90 4.56 -9.56
CA VAL A 170 6.36 3.33 -8.92
C VAL A 170 6.12 2.14 -9.86
N ARG A 171 7.21 1.49 -10.31
CA ARG A 171 7.13 0.32 -11.22
C ARG A 171 7.23 -1.01 -10.51
N ALA A 172 7.78 -1.05 -9.28
CA ALA A 172 7.90 -2.25 -8.46
C ALA A 172 7.74 -1.91 -6.97
N ARG A 173 7.17 -2.82 -6.19
CA ARG A 173 7.06 -2.72 -4.74
C ARG A 173 7.50 -4.00 -4.05
N LYS A 174 8.23 -3.87 -2.93
CA LYS A 174 8.59 -5.05 -2.15
C LYS A 174 7.35 -5.68 -1.51
N GLY A 175 7.32 -7.00 -1.50
CA GLY A 175 6.49 -7.78 -0.61
C GLY A 175 7.05 -7.78 0.81
N ARG A 176 6.23 -8.18 1.78
CA ARG A 176 6.55 -8.17 3.22
C ARG A 176 6.07 -9.43 3.90
N SER A 177 6.88 -9.97 4.83
CA SER A 177 6.38 -10.87 5.87
C SER A 177 6.79 -10.34 7.26
N VAL A 178 5.93 -10.58 8.26
CA VAL A 178 6.26 -10.34 9.66
C VAL A 178 6.21 -11.66 10.40
N TRP A 179 7.30 -11.99 11.07
CA TRP A 179 7.42 -13.17 11.91
C TRP A 179 7.51 -12.77 13.38
N ASN A 180 6.72 -13.45 14.22
CA ASN A 180 6.85 -13.41 15.67
C ASN A 180 7.43 -14.75 16.12
N VAL A 181 8.58 -14.70 16.83
CA VAL A 181 9.27 -15.89 17.33
C VAL A 181 9.43 -15.75 18.83
N THR A 182 8.90 -16.71 19.59
CA THR A 182 8.95 -16.72 21.05
C THR A 182 9.78 -17.91 21.52
N PHE A 183 10.73 -17.62 22.39
CA PHE A 183 11.62 -18.57 23.04
C PHE A 183 11.15 -18.80 24.46
N HIS A 184 11.02 -20.06 24.85
CA HIS A 184 10.69 -20.49 26.21
C HIS A 184 11.86 -21.27 26.79
N GLY A 185 12.27 -20.88 27.98
CA GLY A 185 13.36 -21.48 28.73
C GLY A 185 12.90 -21.84 30.14
N VAL A 186 13.84 -21.75 31.11
CA VAL A 186 13.58 -22.08 32.51
C VAL A 186 14.12 -20.95 33.40
N ALA A 187 13.25 -20.37 34.22
CA ALA A 187 13.64 -19.36 35.20
C ALA A 187 14.45 -19.98 36.33
N SER A 188 15.46 -19.25 36.78
CA SER A 188 16.19 -19.58 38.01
C SER A 188 16.83 -18.34 38.65
N HIS A 189 17.21 -18.39 39.89
CA HIS A 189 17.94 -17.29 40.54
C HIS A 189 19.35 -17.23 40.01
N ALA A 190 19.75 -16.14 39.35
CA ALA A 190 21.01 -16.02 38.64
C ALA A 190 22.27 -16.12 39.54
N GLY A 191 22.14 -15.84 40.84
CA GLY A 191 23.21 -15.94 41.78
C GLY A 191 23.27 -17.26 42.57
N ASN A 192 22.08 -17.84 42.88
CA ASN A 192 22.02 -19.05 43.71
C ASN A 192 22.04 -20.34 42.87
N ASN A 193 21.28 -20.37 41.79
CA ASN A 193 21.06 -21.59 40.99
C ASN A 193 21.20 -21.29 39.48
N PRO A 194 22.26 -20.67 38.99
CA PRO A 194 22.39 -20.31 37.59
C PRO A 194 22.37 -21.50 36.64
N ALA A 195 22.84 -22.67 37.10
CA ALA A 195 22.89 -23.89 36.29
C ALA A 195 21.52 -24.53 36.05
N ASP A 196 20.50 -24.23 36.87
CA ASP A 196 19.13 -24.73 36.71
C ASP A 196 18.35 -23.93 35.67
N GLY A 197 18.81 -22.71 35.35
CA GLY A 197 18.18 -21.82 34.39
C GLY A 197 18.49 -22.17 32.93
N ARG A 198 17.55 -21.80 32.04
CA ARG A 198 17.70 -21.86 30.57
C ARG A 198 17.28 -20.54 30.00
N SER A 199 18.27 -19.73 29.57
CA SER A 199 18.00 -18.34 29.17
C SER A 199 17.36 -18.25 27.81
N ALA A 200 16.08 -17.90 27.76
CA ALA A 200 15.35 -17.58 26.53
C ALA A 200 15.93 -16.36 25.82
N ILE A 201 16.43 -15.35 26.57
CA ILE A 201 17.08 -14.16 25.99
C ILE A 201 18.35 -14.56 25.21
N LEU A 202 19.21 -15.40 25.77
CA LEU A 202 20.42 -15.82 25.06
C LEU A 202 20.10 -16.66 23.80
N ALA A 203 19.06 -17.49 23.86
CA ALA A 203 18.60 -18.24 22.70
C ALA A 203 18.07 -17.30 21.61
N ALA A 204 17.22 -16.32 21.97
CA ALA A 204 16.69 -15.32 21.06
C ALA A 204 17.81 -14.45 20.43
N CYS A 205 18.83 -14.06 21.19
CA CYS A 205 19.99 -13.34 20.66
C CYS A 205 20.77 -14.16 19.64
N LYS A 206 21.05 -15.44 19.91
CA LYS A 206 21.72 -16.34 18.96
C LYS A 206 20.90 -16.48 17.68
N PHE A 207 19.61 -16.74 17.80
CA PHE A 207 18.70 -16.81 16.66
C PHE A 207 18.69 -15.51 15.85
N SER A 208 18.64 -14.34 16.51
CA SER A 208 18.64 -13.03 15.85
C SER A 208 19.89 -12.82 15.00
N LEU A 209 21.06 -13.28 15.47
CA LEU A 209 22.29 -13.24 14.69
C LEU A 209 22.25 -14.18 13.49
N GLU A 210 21.70 -15.38 13.62
CA GLU A 210 21.61 -16.32 12.51
C GLU A 210 20.57 -15.89 11.48
N VAL A 211 19.38 -15.46 11.90
CA VAL A 211 18.33 -15.01 10.97
C VAL A 211 18.75 -13.77 10.18
N SER A 212 19.56 -12.89 10.76
CA SER A 212 20.08 -11.71 10.07
C SER A 212 21.02 -12.05 8.89
N LYS A 213 21.63 -13.25 8.87
CA LYS A 213 22.48 -13.74 7.78
C LYS A 213 21.69 -14.14 6.52
N LEU A 214 20.36 -14.27 6.64
CA LEU A 214 19.47 -14.52 5.50
C LEU A 214 19.25 -13.26 4.63
N GLN A 215 19.72 -12.09 5.11
CA GLN A 215 19.66 -10.85 4.35
C GLN A 215 20.61 -10.91 3.13
N ASP A 216 20.12 -10.44 1.98
CA ASP A 216 20.88 -10.35 0.74
C ASP A 216 20.48 -9.08 -0.03
N LEU A 217 20.99 -7.94 0.43
CA LEU A 217 20.63 -6.62 -0.14
C LEU A 217 21.24 -6.39 -1.53
N GLU A 218 22.44 -6.94 -1.79
CA GLU A 218 23.18 -6.70 -3.04
C GLU A 218 22.80 -7.69 -4.15
N GLY A 219 22.41 -8.92 -3.80
CA GLY A 219 21.99 -9.94 -4.76
C GLY A 219 20.49 -9.86 -5.06
N THR A 220 19.68 -10.49 -4.23
CA THR A 220 18.22 -10.58 -4.42
C THR A 220 17.45 -9.34 -3.94
N GLY A 221 18.10 -8.44 -3.17
CA GLY A 221 17.46 -7.29 -2.53
C GLY A 221 16.59 -7.65 -1.32
N VAL A 222 16.69 -8.90 -0.84
CA VAL A 222 15.99 -9.38 0.36
C VAL A 222 16.54 -8.67 1.59
N SER A 223 15.65 -8.14 2.44
CA SER A 223 16.02 -7.58 3.75
C SER A 223 15.38 -8.33 4.89
N VAL A 224 16.13 -8.47 6.00
CA VAL A 224 15.71 -9.10 7.25
C VAL A 224 16.04 -8.18 8.40
N ASN A 225 15.02 -7.72 9.12
CA ASN A 225 15.16 -6.80 10.24
C ASN A 225 14.54 -7.39 11.51
N VAL A 226 15.34 -7.70 12.50
CA VAL A 226 14.87 -7.98 13.86
C VAL A 226 14.54 -6.63 14.52
N GLY A 227 13.29 -6.20 14.40
CA GLY A 227 12.86 -4.85 14.78
C GLY A 227 12.44 -4.72 16.24
N VAL A 228 12.06 -5.83 16.89
CA VAL A 228 11.62 -5.84 18.29
C VAL A 228 12.20 -7.05 18.99
N ILE A 229 12.68 -6.84 20.21
CA ILE A 229 13.05 -7.91 21.16
C ILE A 229 12.52 -7.55 22.56
N LYS A 230 11.84 -8.50 23.22
CA LYS A 230 11.28 -8.33 24.56
C LYS A 230 11.47 -9.61 25.36
N GLY A 231 12.04 -9.52 26.56
CA GLY A 231 12.25 -10.71 27.40
C GLY A 231 12.76 -10.39 28.80
N GLY A 232 12.57 -11.37 29.70
CA GLY A 232 12.94 -11.27 31.10
C GLY A 232 12.06 -10.35 31.93
N THR A 233 12.30 -10.34 33.25
CA THR A 233 11.54 -9.54 34.22
C THR A 233 12.47 -8.69 35.10
N VAL A 234 13.45 -9.30 35.73
CA VAL A 234 14.44 -8.65 36.61
C VAL A 234 15.84 -9.21 36.39
N ALA A 235 16.87 -8.40 36.66
CA ALA A 235 18.25 -8.72 36.32
C ALA A 235 18.84 -9.94 37.07
N ASN A 236 18.32 -10.28 38.24
CA ASN A 236 18.78 -11.41 39.04
C ASN A 236 18.04 -12.73 38.78
N THR A 237 17.26 -12.80 37.70
CA THR A 237 16.52 -14.01 37.27
C THR A 237 16.93 -14.37 35.85
N VAL A 238 17.29 -15.65 35.61
CA VAL A 238 17.46 -16.19 34.24
C VAL A 238 16.13 -16.10 33.55
N ALA A 239 16.08 -15.45 32.40
CA ALA A 239 14.82 -15.21 31.66
C ALA A 239 14.28 -16.51 31.06
N ASP A 240 13.07 -16.86 31.40
CA ASP A 240 12.34 -18.02 30.87
C ASP A 240 11.53 -17.73 29.60
N THR A 241 11.39 -16.44 29.23
CA THR A 241 10.65 -16.06 28.02
C THR A 241 11.34 -14.88 27.32
N CYS A 242 11.43 -14.97 26.00
CA CYS A 242 11.85 -13.86 25.13
C CYS A 242 11.14 -13.96 23.78
N SER A 243 10.58 -12.86 23.31
CA SER A 243 9.95 -12.76 21.98
C SER A 243 10.68 -11.76 21.10
N ILE A 244 10.74 -12.05 19.81
CA ILE A 244 11.25 -11.16 18.77
C ILE A 244 10.23 -10.99 17.66
N SER A 245 10.22 -9.82 17.01
CA SER A 245 9.48 -9.58 15.77
C SER A 245 10.44 -9.23 14.64
N ILE A 246 10.28 -9.89 13.51
CA ILE A 246 11.14 -9.79 12.33
C ILE A 246 10.30 -9.26 11.17
N ASP A 247 10.73 -8.16 10.55
CA ASP A 247 10.21 -7.66 9.28
C ASP A 247 11.13 -8.14 8.14
N THR A 248 10.53 -8.73 7.11
CA THR A 248 11.26 -9.14 5.92
C THR A 248 10.68 -8.48 4.68
N ARG A 249 11.54 -8.17 3.68
CA ARG A 249 11.14 -7.58 2.41
C ARG A 249 11.78 -8.30 1.23
N ARG A 250 11.05 -8.41 0.09
CA ARG A 250 11.50 -9.09 -1.13
C ARG A 250 10.90 -8.44 -2.37
N TRP A 251 11.59 -8.54 -3.53
CA TRP A 251 11.11 -8.01 -4.80
C TRP A 251 10.21 -8.98 -5.57
N ASN A 252 10.22 -10.27 -5.24
CA ASN A 252 9.36 -11.30 -5.83
C ASN A 252 8.91 -12.30 -4.77
N ASP A 253 7.82 -13.01 -5.02
CA ASP A 253 7.26 -13.92 -4.04
C ASP A 253 8.05 -15.23 -3.93
N GLN A 254 8.79 -15.66 -4.97
CA GLN A 254 9.63 -16.85 -4.90
C GLN A 254 10.76 -16.70 -3.87
N ASP A 255 11.46 -15.55 -3.85
CA ASP A 255 12.46 -15.25 -2.82
C ASP A 255 11.80 -15.11 -1.43
N GLY A 256 10.56 -14.60 -1.38
CA GLY A 256 9.78 -14.52 -0.16
C GLY A 256 9.44 -15.88 0.43
N ASP A 257 8.95 -16.79 -0.38
CA ASP A 257 8.60 -18.15 0.04
C ASP A 257 9.83 -18.91 0.53
N LYS A 258 10.97 -18.75 -0.18
CA LYS A 258 12.26 -19.31 0.24
C LYS A 258 12.68 -18.75 1.60
N LEU A 259 12.65 -17.42 1.78
CA LEU A 259 13.03 -16.77 3.03
C LEU A 259 12.12 -17.20 4.18
N ASP A 260 10.81 -17.27 3.96
CA ASP A 260 9.85 -17.74 4.97
C ASP A 260 10.11 -19.19 5.37
N ALA A 261 10.47 -20.07 4.41
CA ALA A 261 10.87 -21.45 4.69
C ALA A 261 12.20 -21.51 5.47
N ASP A 262 13.18 -20.70 5.12
CA ASP A 262 14.48 -20.65 5.80
C ASP A 262 14.32 -20.16 7.27
N ILE A 263 13.46 -19.14 7.51
CA ILE A 263 13.14 -18.66 8.86
C ILE A 263 12.46 -19.77 9.69
N ALA A 264 11.48 -20.46 9.11
CA ALA A 264 10.79 -21.55 9.78
C ALA A 264 11.73 -22.72 10.11
N ALA A 265 12.59 -23.09 9.17
CA ALA A 265 13.61 -24.12 9.38
C ALA A 265 14.64 -23.73 10.45
N LEU A 266 15.04 -22.47 10.46
CA LEU A 266 15.95 -21.94 11.49
C LEU A 266 15.29 -21.97 12.88
N ALA A 267 14.01 -21.57 12.99
CA ALA A 267 13.28 -21.60 14.24
C ALA A 267 13.10 -23.03 14.81
N ALA A 268 13.04 -24.02 13.93
CA ALA A 268 12.90 -25.43 14.32
C ALA A 268 14.21 -26.08 14.82
N GLN A 269 15.35 -25.38 14.77
CA GLN A 269 16.63 -25.90 15.26
C GLN A 269 16.69 -25.93 16.78
N ASN A 270 17.66 -26.68 17.33
CA ASN A 270 17.94 -26.69 18.78
C ASN A 270 18.71 -25.43 19.17
N TRP A 271 18.12 -24.58 19.97
CA TRP A 271 18.71 -23.33 20.48
C TRP A 271 19.29 -23.46 21.90
N GLY A 272 19.30 -24.65 22.43
CA GLY A 272 19.86 -25.04 23.74
C GLY A 272 18.98 -26.06 24.46
N ASP A 273 19.57 -26.85 25.32
CA ASP A 273 18.83 -27.83 26.11
C ASP A 273 17.78 -27.14 26.99
N GLY A 274 16.53 -27.63 26.92
CA GLY A 274 15.40 -27.03 27.65
C GLY A 274 14.90 -25.70 27.11
N ILE A 275 15.30 -25.33 25.89
CA ILE A 275 14.70 -24.22 25.13
C ILE A 275 13.69 -24.77 24.13
N THR A 276 12.47 -24.21 24.10
CA THR A 276 11.48 -24.44 23.04
C THR A 276 11.19 -23.15 22.29
N VAL A 277 10.82 -23.27 21.01
CA VAL A 277 10.59 -22.13 20.14
C VAL A 277 9.22 -22.23 19.46
N GLU A 278 8.47 -21.15 19.52
CA GLU A 278 7.24 -20.95 18.74
C GLU A 278 7.49 -19.88 17.71
N ALA A 279 7.27 -20.17 16.41
CA ALA A 279 7.44 -19.22 15.33
C ALA A 279 6.14 -19.11 14.51
N VAL A 280 5.61 -17.91 14.40
CA VAL A 280 4.35 -17.62 13.68
C VAL A 280 4.59 -16.51 12.67
N ARG A 281 4.23 -16.74 11.40
CA ARG A 281 4.14 -15.70 10.39
C ARG A 281 2.86 -14.89 10.62
N ALA A 282 2.99 -13.74 11.29
CA ALA A 282 1.87 -12.91 11.73
C ALA A 282 1.18 -12.19 10.55
N SER A 283 1.93 -11.82 9.51
CA SER A 283 1.37 -11.22 8.30
C SER A 283 2.23 -11.50 7.08
N CYS A 284 1.60 -11.47 5.90
CA CYS A 284 2.27 -11.57 4.61
C CYS A 284 1.54 -10.69 3.59
N SER A 285 2.31 -9.90 2.83
CA SER A 285 1.84 -9.16 1.67
C SER A 285 2.70 -9.54 0.45
N PRO A 286 2.10 -9.80 -0.73
CA PRO A 286 2.83 -10.18 -1.93
C PRO A 286 3.74 -9.06 -2.42
N ALA A 287 4.67 -9.37 -3.32
CA ALA A 287 5.44 -8.38 -4.06
C ALA A 287 4.65 -7.87 -5.28
N MET A 288 5.00 -6.69 -5.77
CA MET A 288 4.63 -6.18 -7.08
C MET A 288 5.90 -6.12 -7.94
N PRO A 289 6.22 -7.20 -8.67
CA PRO A 289 7.39 -7.25 -9.52
C PRO A 289 7.17 -6.47 -10.82
N PHE A 290 8.25 -5.92 -11.41
CA PHE A 290 8.21 -5.28 -12.72
C PHE A 290 8.33 -6.33 -13.83
N THR A 291 7.19 -6.93 -14.21
CA THR A 291 7.09 -8.00 -15.22
C THR A 291 7.26 -7.47 -16.65
N GLU A 292 7.41 -8.36 -17.64
CA GLU A 292 7.48 -7.96 -19.05
C GLU A 292 6.18 -7.28 -19.53
N GLU A 293 5.02 -7.71 -19.00
CA GLU A 293 3.73 -7.09 -19.29
C GLU A 293 3.64 -5.70 -18.62
N SER A 294 4.14 -5.54 -17.39
CA SER A 294 4.23 -4.25 -16.71
C SER A 294 5.19 -3.29 -17.43
N LYS A 295 6.26 -3.79 -18.07
CA LYS A 295 7.15 -2.98 -18.92
C LYS A 295 6.42 -2.42 -20.15
N LYS A 296 5.55 -3.21 -20.79
CA LYS A 296 4.73 -2.72 -21.90
C LYS A 296 3.75 -1.64 -21.46
N LEU A 297 3.14 -1.81 -20.27
CA LEU A 297 2.27 -0.78 -19.69
C LEU A 297 3.08 0.48 -19.34
N ALA A 298 4.29 0.34 -18.80
CA ALA A 298 5.20 1.47 -18.55
C ALA A 298 5.56 2.22 -19.84
N GLN A 299 5.84 1.53 -20.95
CA GLN A 299 6.08 2.13 -22.26
C GLN A 299 4.86 2.92 -22.77
N THR A 300 3.63 2.43 -22.51
CA THR A 300 2.41 3.18 -22.83
C THR A 300 2.34 4.49 -22.02
N ILE A 301 2.72 4.46 -20.74
CA ILE A 301 2.78 5.64 -19.87
C ILE A 301 3.87 6.61 -20.36
N GLU A 302 5.06 6.12 -20.70
CA GLU A 302 6.16 6.92 -21.25
C GLU A 302 5.73 7.64 -22.52
N GLU A 303 5.07 6.94 -23.44
CA GLU A 303 4.55 7.53 -24.67
C GLU A 303 3.46 8.57 -24.39
N ALA A 304 2.55 8.31 -23.44
CA ALA A 304 1.55 9.27 -23.02
C ALA A 304 2.19 10.54 -22.47
N CYS A 305 3.18 10.43 -21.59
CA CYS A 305 3.94 11.55 -21.05
C CYS A 305 4.64 12.34 -22.15
N ARG A 306 5.35 11.66 -23.05
CA ARG A 306 6.06 12.27 -24.19
C ARG A 306 5.11 13.08 -25.08
N LEU A 307 3.93 12.54 -25.38
CA LEU A 307 2.92 13.23 -26.21
C LEU A 307 2.34 14.46 -25.50
N GLU A 308 2.34 14.47 -24.18
CA GLU A 308 1.90 15.62 -23.36
C GLU A 308 3.05 16.59 -22.99
N GLY A 309 4.29 16.34 -23.45
CA GLY A 309 5.42 17.24 -23.35
C GLY A 309 6.23 17.15 -22.05
N PHE A 310 6.15 16.02 -21.34
CA PHE A 310 6.97 15.73 -20.16
C PHE A 310 7.49 14.28 -20.17
N GLU A 311 8.39 13.94 -19.25
CA GLU A 311 9.01 12.62 -19.17
C GLU A 311 8.51 11.83 -17.96
N ALA A 312 8.23 10.54 -18.15
CA ALA A 312 7.99 9.62 -17.05
C ALA A 312 9.32 9.25 -16.39
N THR A 313 9.39 9.35 -15.07
CA THR A 313 10.51 8.89 -14.27
C THR A 313 10.06 7.79 -13.33
N TRP A 314 10.95 6.82 -13.03
CA TRP A 314 10.60 5.59 -12.35
C TRP A 314 11.37 5.38 -11.06
N VAL A 315 10.73 4.67 -10.12
CA VAL A 315 11.37 4.22 -8.87
C VAL A 315 10.82 2.86 -8.45
N ASP A 316 11.66 2.12 -7.72
CA ASP A 316 11.26 0.90 -7.01
C ASP A 316 11.04 1.25 -5.53
N ALA A 317 9.92 0.82 -4.95
CA ALA A 317 9.50 1.20 -3.60
C ALA A 317 9.58 0.05 -2.59
N GLY A 318 10.07 0.34 -1.39
CA GLY A 318 10.15 -0.64 -0.30
C GLY A 318 8.84 -0.87 0.46
N GLY A 319 7.88 0.08 0.39
CA GLY A 319 6.55 -0.02 0.98
C GLY A 319 5.53 -0.67 0.05
N GLY A 320 4.52 -1.34 0.60
CA GLY A 320 3.42 -1.92 -0.16
C GLY A 320 2.30 -0.92 -0.43
N SER A 321 1.34 -1.33 -1.26
CA SER A 321 0.03 -0.70 -1.51
C SER A 321 -0.92 -1.76 -2.07
N ASP A 322 -2.12 -1.36 -2.48
CA ASP A 322 -3.06 -2.24 -3.19
C ASP A 322 -2.51 -2.79 -4.51
N ALA A 323 -1.55 -2.10 -5.12
CA ALA A 323 -0.87 -2.59 -6.31
C ALA A 323 -0.20 -3.96 -6.11
N ASN A 324 0.29 -4.24 -4.89
CA ASN A 324 0.82 -5.56 -4.54
C ASN A 324 -0.26 -6.65 -4.61
N ARG A 325 -1.49 -6.33 -4.17
CA ARG A 325 -2.64 -7.25 -4.23
C ARG A 325 -3.10 -7.49 -5.66
N ILE A 326 -3.15 -6.42 -6.45
CA ILE A 326 -3.50 -6.48 -7.87
C ILE A 326 -2.47 -7.30 -8.64
N ALA A 327 -1.17 -7.07 -8.41
CA ALA A 327 -0.09 -7.83 -9.05
C ALA A 327 -0.18 -9.35 -8.78
N GLN A 328 -0.66 -9.75 -7.60
CA GLN A 328 -0.84 -11.17 -7.24
C GLN A 328 -1.84 -11.89 -8.15
N VAL A 329 -2.76 -11.17 -8.78
CA VAL A 329 -3.71 -11.73 -9.75
C VAL A 329 -3.05 -12.06 -11.09
N GLY A 330 -1.87 -11.53 -11.37
CA GLY A 330 -1.07 -11.80 -12.56
C GLY A 330 -1.30 -10.83 -13.73
N ILE A 331 -2.03 -9.72 -13.52
CA ILE A 331 -2.17 -8.66 -14.53
C ILE A 331 -1.06 -7.62 -14.38
N PRO A 332 -0.66 -6.92 -15.47
CA PRO A 332 0.28 -5.81 -15.39
C PRO A 332 -0.30 -4.67 -14.57
N VAL A 333 0.51 -4.14 -13.66
CA VAL A 333 0.14 -3.03 -12.79
C VAL A 333 1.29 -2.04 -12.68
N ILE A 334 0.95 -0.74 -12.66
CA ILE A 334 1.84 0.38 -12.35
C ILE A 334 1.18 1.19 -11.25
N ASP A 335 2.00 1.66 -10.33
CA ASP A 335 1.55 2.36 -9.14
C ASP A 335 2.19 3.77 -9.02
N GLY A 336 1.73 4.59 -8.05
CA GLY A 336 2.23 5.94 -7.88
C GLY A 336 1.95 6.84 -9.07
N VAL A 337 0.84 6.61 -9.79
CA VAL A 337 0.45 7.41 -10.95
C VAL A 337 -0.36 8.66 -10.56
N GLY A 338 -0.65 8.87 -9.29
CA GLY A 338 -1.25 10.09 -8.75
C GLY A 338 -0.29 11.29 -8.75
N PRO A 339 -0.77 12.48 -8.34
CA PRO A 339 0.06 13.65 -8.14
C PRO A 339 1.21 13.40 -7.16
N ALA A 340 2.34 14.11 -7.35
CA ALA A 340 3.51 13.94 -6.48
C ALA A 340 3.29 14.58 -5.12
N GLY A 341 3.84 13.93 -4.10
CA GLY A 341 3.76 14.41 -2.73
C GLY A 341 4.81 13.80 -1.82
N GLY A 342 4.72 14.08 -0.55
CA GLY A 342 5.66 13.55 0.43
C GLY A 342 5.24 13.76 1.87
N CYS A 343 6.08 13.28 2.79
CA CYS A 343 5.83 13.31 4.22
C CYS A 343 4.52 12.63 4.63
N PHE A 344 4.08 11.62 3.87
CA PHE A 344 2.86 10.86 4.15
C PHE A 344 2.84 10.33 5.58
N HIS A 345 1.65 10.09 6.13
CA HIS A 345 1.43 9.63 7.51
C HIS A 345 1.98 10.59 8.59
N SER A 346 2.17 11.87 8.25
CA SER A 346 2.64 12.89 9.20
C SER A 346 1.85 14.19 9.08
N ASP A 347 2.03 15.08 10.05
CA ASP A 347 1.45 16.44 10.03
C ASP A 347 2.06 17.36 8.95
N ARG A 348 3.15 16.92 8.32
CA ARG A 348 3.85 17.62 7.25
C ARG A 348 3.49 17.11 5.86
N GLU A 349 2.50 16.24 5.75
CA GLU A 349 2.03 15.74 4.46
C GLU A 349 1.70 16.87 3.49
N TYR A 350 2.14 16.70 2.24
CA TYR A 350 1.89 17.65 1.17
C TYR A 350 1.70 16.95 -0.18
N MET A 351 1.02 17.64 -1.10
CA MET A 351 0.92 17.31 -2.52
C MET A 351 1.37 18.50 -3.36
N ARG A 352 2.10 18.26 -4.43
CA ARG A 352 2.62 19.28 -5.35
C ARG A 352 1.57 19.66 -6.38
N ILE A 353 1.23 20.94 -6.45
CA ILE A 353 0.19 21.49 -7.36
C ILE A 353 0.59 21.36 -8.82
N ASP A 354 1.86 21.59 -9.15
CA ASP A 354 2.39 21.56 -10.53
C ASP A 354 2.25 20.19 -11.20
N THR A 355 2.15 19.10 -10.41
CA THR A 355 2.01 17.75 -10.93
C THR A 355 0.56 17.33 -11.21
N ILE A 356 -0.44 18.09 -10.76
CA ILE A 356 -1.86 17.74 -10.96
C ILE A 356 -2.20 17.66 -12.45
N GLU A 357 -1.90 18.73 -13.21
CA GLU A 357 -2.21 18.79 -14.64
C GLU A 357 -1.47 17.72 -15.45
N GLU A 358 -0.22 17.45 -15.08
CA GLU A 358 0.57 16.40 -15.72
C GLU A 358 -0.11 15.02 -15.55
N ARG A 359 -0.55 14.68 -14.34
CA ARG A 359 -1.19 13.37 -14.05
C ARG A 359 -2.56 13.24 -14.73
N VAL A 360 -3.34 14.31 -14.73
CA VAL A 360 -4.64 14.33 -15.44
C VAL A 360 -4.46 14.15 -16.95
N ARG A 361 -3.52 14.89 -17.57
CA ARG A 361 -3.22 14.77 -19.00
C ARG A 361 -2.62 13.42 -19.35
N MET A 362 -1.71 12.91 -18.52
CA MET A 362 -1.13 11.58 -18.67
C MET A 362 -2.23 10.51 -18.72
N LEU A 363 -3.14 10.48 -17.74
CA LEU A 363 -4.21 9.47 -17.69
C LEU A 363 -5.14 9.60 -18.91
N SER A 364 -5.56 10.83 -19.23
CA SER A 364 -6.38 11.10 -20.41
C SER A 364 -5.71 10.60 -21.71
N ARG A 365 -4.39 10.78 -21.83
CA ARG A 365 -3.60 10.33 -22.99
C ARG A 365 -3.44 8.80 -23.00
N ILE A 366 -3.27 8.17 -21.85
CA ILE A 366 -3.19 6.69 -21.74
C ILE A 366 -4.42 6.06 -22.39
N PHE A 367 -5.64 6.56 -22.14
CA PHE A 367 -6.85 6.01 -22.77
C PHE A 367 -6.82 6.04 -24.31
N SER A 368 -6.14 7.01 -24.91
CA SER A 368 -6.00 7.07 -26.36
C SER A 368 -4.99 6.07 -26.94
N LEU A 369 -4.12 5.51 -26.09
CA LEU A 369 -3.08 4.55 -26.46
C LEU A 369 -3.45 3.10 -26.13
N LEU A 370 -4.45 2.90 -25.27
CA LEU A 370 -5.02 1.59 -24.96
C LEU A 370 -6.00 1.13 -26.04
#